data_95b4644a8fcde49a2ee02fc2b2c055dd
#
_entry.id   95b4644a8fcde49a2ee02fc2b2c055dd
#
_cell.length_a   1.000
_cell.length_b   1.000
_cell.length_c   1.000
_cell.angle_alpha   90.00
_cell.angle_beta   90.00
_cell.angle_gamma   90.00
#
_symmetry.space_group_name_H-M   'P 1'
#
loop_
_entity.id
_entity.type
_entity.pdbx_description
1 polymer ?
#
loop_
_entity_poly.entity_id
_entity_poly.type
_entity_poly.pdbx_seq_one_letter_code
_entity_poly.pdbx_strand_id
1 'polypeptide(L)'
;KIVKAMMVHLTKEEAEGFYAVHKERSFFNDLVKFMTSGPVMIQALEGDDAVLKNRELMGATNPKEADAGTIRADFADSIDANAVHGSDSLENAKIEIEYFFG
;
A
#
# COMPACT_ATOMS: atom_id res chain seq x y z
N LYS A 1 -0.87 -12.32 11.18
CA LYS A 1 -0.18 -13.45 10.56
C LYS A 1 -0.04 -13.23 9.06
N ILE A 2 1.15 -13.39 8.54
CA ILE A 2 1.43 -13.29 7.11
C ILE A 2 1.13 -14.66 6.49
N VAL A 3 0.16 -14.71 5.56
CA VAL A 3 -0.23 -15.97 4.92
C VAL A 3 0.31 -16.10 3.50
N LYS A 4 0.62 -14.99 2.85
CA LYS A 4 1.30 -14.96 1.54
C LYS A 4 2.21 -13.75 1.50
N ALA A 5 3.35 -13.89 0.82
CA ALA A 5 4.30 -12.79 0.63
C ALA A 5 5.10 -13.02 -0.64
N MET A 6 5.37 -11.95 -1.38
CA MET A 6 6.28 -12.00 -2.53
C MET A 6 6.97 -10.66 -2.71
N MET A 7 8.21 -10.71 -3.20
CA MET A 7 8.97 -9.53 -3.59
C MET A 7 8.85 -9.38 -5.10
N VAL A 8 8.44 -8.20 -5.57
CA VAL A 8 8.26 -7.96 -7.00
C VAL A 8 8.62 -6.53 -7.35
N HIS A 9 9.15 -6.34 -8.55
CA HIS A 9 9.33 -5.01 -9.13
C HIS A 9 8.16 -4.79 -10.09
N LEU A 10 7.19 -3.98 -9.70
CA LEU A 10 5.99 -3.76 -10.49
C LEU A 10 6.32 -3.09 -11.82
N THR A 11 5.65 -3.53 -12.90
CA THR A 11 5.66 -2.81 -14.16
C THR A 11 4.73 -1.60 -14.04
N LYS A 12 4.88 -0.65 -14.96
CA LYS A 12 3.99 0.50 -15.02
C LYS A 12 2.53 0.06 -15.15
N GLU A 13 2.28 -0.92 -16.01
CA GLU A 13 0.92 -1.45 -16.25
C GLU A 13 0.34 -2.10 -15.01
N GLU A 14 1.14 -2.86 -14.27
CA GLU A 14 0.69 -3.49 -13.02
C GLU A 14 0.32 -2.44 -11.98
N ALA A 15 1.15 -1.42 -11.81
CA ALA A 15 0.88 -0.34 -10.85
C ALA A 15 -0.34 0.48 -11.27
N GLU A 16 -0.47 0.80 -12.54
CA GLU A 16 -1.64 1.53 -13.05
C GLU A 16 -2.92 0.75 -12.86
N GLY A 17 -2.89 -0.56 -13.08
CA GLY A 17 -4.05 -1.44 -12.87
C GLY A 17 -4.44 -1.53 -11.40
N PHE A 18 -3.46 -1.65 -10.52
CA PHE A 18 -3.71 -1.73 -9.08
C PHE A 18 -4.36 -0.44 -8.53
N TYR A 19 -3.89 0.71 -9.00
CA TYR A 19 -4.41 2.01 -8.56
C TYR A 19 -5.44 2.61 -9.52
N ALA A 20 -6.08 1.79 -10.36
CA ALA A 20 -7.02 2.25 -11.38
C ALA A 20 -8.16 3.13 -10.83
N VAL A 21 -8.62 2.88 -9.61
CA VAL A 21 -9.66 3.68 -8.95
C VAL A 21 -9.23 5.13 -8.71
N HIS A 22 -7.93 5.40 -8.74
CA HIS A 22 -7.36 6.72 -8.55
C HIS A 22 -6.87 7.36 -9.85
N LYS A 23 -7.20 6.77 -11.00
CA LYS A 23 -6.68 7.16 -12.31
C LYS A 23 -6.84 8.66 -12.62
N GLU A 24 -7.94 9.27 -12.17
CA GLU A 24 -8.22 10.68 -12.42
C GLU A 24 -7.68 11.62 -11.33
N ARG A 25 -7.08 11.07 -10.28
CA ARG A 25 -6.49 11.88 -9.22
C ARG A 25 -5.18 12.51 -9.67
N SER A 26 -4.92 13.74 -9.21
CA SER A 26 -3.70 14.47 -9.57
C SER A 26 -2.42 13.73 -9.15
N PHE A 27 -2.48 12.93 -8.09
CA PHE A 27 -1.33 12.20 -7.57
C PHE A 27 -1.09 10.85 -8.26
N PHE A 28 -1.97 10.43 -9.18
CA PHE A 28 -1.89 9.09 -9.78
C PHE A 28 -0.54 8.79 -10.42
N ASN A 29 -0.05 9.70 -11.27
CA ASN A 29 1.22 9.48 -11.97
C ASN A 29 2.40 9.42 -11.01
N ASP A 30 2.41 10.26 -9.98
CA ASP A 30 3.48 10.25 -8.96
C ASP A 30 3.45 8.97 -8.14
N LEU A 31 2.25 8.50 -7.79
CA LEU A 31 2.07 7.25 -7.06
C LEU A 31 2.59 6.05 -7.88
N VAL A 32 2.20 5.96 -9.15
CA VAL A 32 2.67 4.90 -10.05
C VAL A 32 4.19 4.96 -10.19
N LYS A 33 4.75 6.13 -10.36
CA LYS A 33 6.19 6.33 -10.47
C LYS A 33 6.91 5.85 -9.20
N PHE A 34 6.38 6.19 -8.03
CA PHE A 34 6.96 5.76 -6.76
C PHE A 34 6.90 4.24 -6.61
N MET A 35 5.75 3.63 -6.89
CA MET A 35 5.55 2.19 -6.73
C MET A 35 6.33 1.34 -7.73
N THR A 36 6.78 1.93 -8.83
CA THR A 36 7.62 1.25 -9.82
C THR A 36 9.10 1.60 -9.70
N SER A 37 9.47 2.42 -8.72
CA SER A 37 10.85 2.91 -8.57
C SER A 37 11.83 1.84 -8.05
N GLY A 38 11.34 0.74 -7.50
CA GLY A 38 12.16 -0.35 -7.00
C GLY A 38 11.29 -1.53 -6.59
N PRO A 39 11.90 -2.62 -6.09
CA PRO A 39 11.14 -3.78 -5.63
C PRO A 39 10.23 -3.43 -4.45
N VAL A 40 9.08 -4.09 -4.40
CA VAL A 40 8.12 -3.96 -3.30
C VAL A 40 7.82 -5.34 -2.73
N MET A 41 7.55 -5.40 -1.43
CA MET A 41 7.09 -6.61 -0.78
C MET A 41 5.57 -6.56 -0.70
N ILE A 42 4.92 -7.56 -1.27
CA ILE A 42 3.45 -7.69 -1.25
C ILE A 42 3.10 -8.80 -0.29
N GLN A 43 2.20 -8.52 0.65
CA GLN A 43 1.83 -9.46 1.69
C GLN A 43 0.32 -9.54 1.85
N ALA A 44 -0.18 -10.75 2.07
CA ALA A 44 -1.55 -10.98 2.50
C ALA A 44 -1.53 -11.30 4.00
N LEU A 45 -2.26 -10.51 4.77
CA LEU A 45 -2.29 -10.61 6.23
C LEU A 45 -3.64 -11.17 6.69
N GLU A 46 -3.60 -12.01 7.72
CA GLU A 46 -4.79 -12.63 8.33
C GLU A 46 -4.79 -12.37 9.82
N GLY A 47 -5.95 -12.03 10.36
CA GLY A 47 -6.14 -11.80 11.78
C GLY A 47 -7.44 -11.10 12.07
N ASP A 48 -7.79 -11.02 13.37
CA ASP A 48 -8.97 -10.27 13.78
C ASP A 48 -8.73 -8.78 13.54
N ASP A 49 -9.67 -8.12 12.86
CA ASP A 49 -9.55 -6.70 12.49
C ASP A 49 -8.23 -6.36 11.79
N ALA A 50 -7.78 -7.26 10.88
CA ALA A 50 -6.49 -7.10 10.22
C ALA A 50 -6.35 -5.76 9.47
N VAL A 51 -7.41 -5.32 8.79
CA VAL A 51 -7.38 -4.03 8.07
C VAL A 51 -7.13 -2.88 9.04
N LEU A 52 -7.88 -2.81 10.14
CA LEU A 52 -7.74 -1.74 11.14
C LEU A 52 -6.37 -1.78 11.80
N LYS A 53 -5.94 -2.96 12.25
CA LYS A 53 -4.65 -3.12 12.90
C LYS A 53 -3.49 -2.73 11.98
N ASN A 54 -3.57 -3.11 10.71
CA ASN A 54 -2.56 -2.73 9.73
C ASN A 54 -2.53 -1.22 9.52
N ARG A 55 -3.69 -0.56 9.46
CA ARG A 55 -3.75 0.89 9.32
C ARG A 55 -3.14 1.60 10.53
N GLU A 56 -3.34 1.06 11.72
CA GLU A 56 -2.71 1.61 12.93
C GLU A 56 -1.18 1.51 12.88
N LEU A 57 -0.67 0.39 12.38
CA LEU A 57 0.78 0.19 12.21
C LEU A 57 1.38 1.09 11.13
N MET A 58 0.64 1.30 10.03
CA MET A 58 1.10 2.16 8.94
C MET A 58 1.13 3.63 9.32
N GLY A 59 0.14 4.09 10.07
CA GLY A 59 -0.02 5.49 10.43
C GLY A 59 -0.79 6.29 9.38
N ALA A 60 -0.97 7.58 9.65
CA ALA A 60 -1.71 8.48 8.76
C ALA A 60 -1.01 8.58 7.40
N THR A 61 -1.80 8.77 6.34
CA THR A 61 -1.30 8.89 4.96
C THR A 61 -0.25 10.00 4.83
N ASN A 62 -0.49 11.13 5.50
CA ASN A 62 0.51 12.18 5.58
C ASN A 62 1.49 11.84 6.72
N PRO A 63 2.78 11.59 6.43
CA PRO A 63 3.73 11.21 7.46
C PRO A 63 3.92 12.28 8.55
N LYS A 64 3.66 13.55 8.24
CA LYS A 64 3.74 14.63 9.23
C LYS A 64 2.63 14.53 10.28
N GLU A 65 1.53 13.87 9.96
CA GLU A 65 0.40 13.66 10.86
C GLU A 65 0.41 12.27 11.48
N ALA A 66 1.34 11.40 11.09
CA ALA A 66 1.42 10.04 11.59
C ALA A 66 2.03 10.02 13.00
N ASP A 67 1.46 9.18 13.87
CA ASP A 67 1.98 9.02 15.24
C ASP A 67 3.37 8.40 15.23
N ALA A 68 4.21 8.82 16.17
CA ALA A 68 5.55 8.29 16.32
C ALA A 68 5.50 6.75 16.48
N GLY A 69 6.43 6.05 15.84
CA GLY A 69 6.50 4.60 15.88
C GLY A 69 5.70 3.90 14.79
N THR A 70 4.90 4.64 14.02
CA THR A 70 4.23 4.07 12.85
C THR A 70 5.20 3.99 11.68
N ILE A 71 4.88 3.14 10.69
CA ILE A 71 5.75 2.95 9.52
C ILE A 71 5.91 4.27 8.75
N ARG A 72 4.83 4.99 8.54
CA ARG A 72 4.89 6.24 7.78
C ARG A 72 5.62 7.35 8.52
N ALA A 73 5.46 7.43 9.83
CA ALA A 73 6.21 8.41 10.62
C ALA A 73 7.71 8.19 10.54
N ASP A 74 8.14 6.92 10.57
CA ASP A 74 9.55 6.57 10.60
C ASP A 74 10.21 6.53 9.23
N PHE A 75 9.49 6.13 8.18
CA PHE A 75 10.09 5.82 6.88
C PHE A 75 9.55 6.59 5.68
N ALA A 76 8.41 7.25 5.80
CA ALA A 76 7.82 7.95 4.67
C ALA A 76 8.40 9.35 4.50
N ASP A 77 8.65 9.73 3.25
CA ASP A 77 9.18 11.06 2.92
C ASP A 77 8.08 12.08 2.71
N SER A 78 6.95 11.68 2.15
CA SER A 78 5.85 12.56 1.78
C SER A 78 4.55 11.77 1.63
N ILE A 79 3.46 12.46 1.32
CA ILE A 79 2.17 11.80 1.03
C ILE A 79 2.30 10.89 -0.19
N ASP A 80 3.03 11.32 -1.21
CA ASP A 80 3.22 10.53 -2.45
C ASP A 80 4.22 9.38 -2.24
N ALA A 81 5.27 9.62 -1.47
CA ALA A 81 6.28 8.63 -1.12
C ALA A 81 6.07 8.17 0.32
N ASN A 82 4.91 7.54 0.58
CA ASN A 82 4.46 7.25 1.94
C ASN A 82 4.82 5.85 2.45
N ALA A 83 5.76 5.20 1.82
CA ALA A 83 6.41 3.94 2.21
C ALA A 83 5.57 2.68 2.06
N VAL A 84 4.29 2.71 2.39
CA VAL A 84 3.42 1.52 2.39
C VAL A 84 2.04 1.82 1.83
N HIS A 85 1.41 0.78 1.30
CA HIS A 85 0.00 0.75 0.95
C HIS A 85 -0.68 -0.30 1.83
N GLY A 86 -1.90 -0.07 2.22
CA GLY A 86 -2.74 -1.04 2.90
C GLY A 86 -4.17 -0.93 2.43
N SER A 87 -4.83 -2.06 2.26
CA SER A 87 -6.25 -2.08 1.88
C SER A 87 -7.08 -1.36 2.94
N ASP A 88 -8.06 -0.59 2.50
CA ASP A 88 -8.88 0.24 3.38
C ASP A 88 -10.15 -0.45 3.89
N SER A 89 -10.44 -1.64 3.40
CA SER A 89 -11.59 -2.45 3.81
C SER A 89 -11.34 -3.91 3.51
N LEU A 90 -12.10 -4.80 4.14
CA LEU A 90 -12.02 -6.23 3.87
C LEU A 90 -12.41 -6.52 2.41
N GLU A 91 -13.38 -5.81 1.89
CA GLU A 91 -13.84 -5.95 0.51
C GLU A 91 -12.74 -5.59 -0.48
N ASN A 92 -12.08 -4.45 -0.27
CA ASN A 92 -10.96 -4.05 -1.12
C ASN A 92 -9.74 -4.96 -0.93
N ALA A 93 -9.52 -5.47 0.29
CA ALA A 93 -8.46 -6.43 0.54
C ALA A 93 -8.60 -7.68 -0.33
N LYS A 94 -9.81 -8.19 -0.47
CA LYS A 94 -10.06 -9.38 -1.32
C LYS A 94 -9.72 -9.10 -2.78
N ILE A 95 -10.11 -7.94 -3.29
CA ILE A 95 -9.83 -7.53 -4.67
C ILE A 95 -8.31 -7.38 -4.88
N GLU A 96 -7.64 -6.74 -3.95
CA GLU A 96 -6.21 -6.45 -4.06
C GLU A 96 -5.36 -7.71 -3.92
N ILE A 97 -5.73 -8.61 -3.02
CA ILE A 97 -5.05 -9.90 -2.87
C ILE A 97 -5.21 -10.73 -4.14
N GLU A 98 -6.41 -10.78 -4.71
CA GLU A 98 -6.65 -11.51 -5.96
C GLU A 98 -5.85 -10.93 -7.12
N TYR A 99 -5.69 -9.63 -7.17
CA TYR A 99 -4.91 -8.95 -8.21
C TYR A 99 -3.48 -9.46 -8.27
N PHE A 100 -2.83 -9.67 -7.13
CA PHE A 100 -1.43 -10.08 -7.08
C PHE A 100 -1.21 -11.57 -6.90
N PHE A 101 -2.08 -12.26 -6.18
CA PHE A 101 -1.86 -13.68 -5.85
C PHE A 101 -2.81 -14.63 -6.57
N GLY A 102 -3.77 -14.11 -7.30
CA GLY A 102 -4.75 -14.90 -8.02
C GLY A 102 -5.90 -15.34 -7.14
#